data_d43b04f5d8cf6a6221a0f8da3b62e52b
#
_entry.id   d43b04f5d8cf6a6221a0f8da3b62e52b
#
_cell.length_a   1.000
_cell.length_b   1.000
_cell.length_c   1.000
_cell.angle_alpha   90.00
_cell.angle_beta   90.00
_cell.angle_gamma   90.00
#
_symmetry.space_group_name_H-M   'P 1'
#
loop_
_entity.id
_entity.type
_entity.pdbx_description
1 polymer ?
#
loop_
_entity_poly.entity_id
_entity_poly.type
_entity_poly.pdbx_seq_one_letter_code
_entity_poly.pdbx_strand_id
1 'polypeptide(L)'
;MFRYAILLSLVVVGQLASSLAADQPNVIVFIADDMAVDDCGAYGHPKIRTPNIDALAKSGMKFTNAFLTTSSCSPSRCSILTGRYPHSTGGHQLHLPLPGHQVTMAERLKAAGYHTAAAGKWHLGKAAIEKFDVVRPRINTWMQTLKDRPRDKPFFMWFAFVDPHRPYRAGAIPKPHTAGDAVVPPFLPDVTETRKDLALYYDEIARMDGVIGRVLDELQSQGVADDTMVLFLSDNGRPFPRCKTTLYDSGIKTPLLVRLPGVVKPGSVCHSVVSSVDLAPTILDICGVKIPKTFQGRSFSALLTSPSKTIRRYAYAEHNWHDFDDHGRSVHSLRFNYIRNYYTDIPGTPPADAVRSITYQAMLRLRDAGKLNDNQKGCFLKPRPEEELYDLENDPFELQNLADVPRFAPVLEQMREALGVWERETEDTVPKHRRDDGFDRETGERLKPKRKAGKKKKAAK
;
A
#
# COMPACT_ATOMS: atom_id res chain seq x y z
N MET A 1 15.18 -24.99 -82.11
CA MET A 1 14.29 -24.03 -81.45
C MET A 1 13.90 -24.61 -80.08
N PHE A 2 14.62 -24.22 -79.02
CA PHE A 2 14.26 -24.64 -77.64
C PHE A 2 13.80 -23.39 -76.89
N ARG A 3 12.53 -23.41 -76.42
CA ARG A 3 11.94 -22.39 -75.56
C ARG A 3 12.15 -22.79 -74.13
N TYR A 4 12.91 -22.00 -73.34
CA TYR A 4 13.04 -22.12 -71.90
C TYR A 4 11.85 -21.38 -71.26
N ALA A 5 11.06 -22.10 -70.46
CA ALA A 5 10.04 -21.53 -69.56
C ALA A 5 10.71 -21.28 -68.19
N ILE A 6 10.74 -20.01 -67.80
CA ILE A 6 11.18 -19.60 -66.49
C ILE A 6 9.98 -19.66 -65.54
N LEU A 7 10.03 -20.57 -64.55
CA LEU A 7 9.08 -20.59 -63.42
C LEU A 7 9.52 -19.55 -62.39
N LEU A 8 8.74 -18.50 -62.21
CA LEU A 8 8.88 -17.57 -61.10
C LEU A 8 8.21 -18.18 -59.85
N SER A 9 9.00 -18.61 -58.87
CA SER A 9 8.53 -19.01 -57.54
C SER A 9 8.27 -17.78 -56.70
N LEU A 10 7.01 -17.41 -56.42
CA LEU A 10 6.65 -16.41 -55.43
C LEU A 10 6.90 -16.99 -54.01
N VAL A 11 7.92 -16.51 -53.35
CA VAL A 11 8.12 -16.73 -51.90
C VAL A 11 7.24 -15.72 -51.15
N VAL A 12 6.13 -16.19 -50.63
CA VAL A 12 5.31 -15.42 -49.66
C VAL A 12 6.05 -15.46 -48.32
N VAL A 13 6.76 -14.41 -48.03
CA VAL A 13 7.31 -14.16 -46.68
C VAL A 13 6.14 -13.70 -45.80
N GLY A 14 5.58 -14.66 -45.07
CA GLY A 14 4.62 -14.35 -43.99
C GLY A 14 5.32 -13.50 -42.91
N GLN A 15 5.05 -12.22 -42.90
CA GLN A 15 5.36 -11.38 -41.77
C GLN A 15 4.57 -11.87 -40.56
N LEU A 16 5.22 -12.58 -39.66
CA LEU A 16 4.76 -12.71 -38.28
C LEU A 16 4.79 -11.31 -37.67
N ALA A 17 3.66 -10.63 -37.70
CA ALA A 17 3.44 -9.47 -36.88
C ALA A 17 3.58 -9.94 -35.41
N SER A 18 4.74 -9.71 -34.81
CA SER A 18 4.85 -9.68 -33.36
C SER A 18 3.82 -8.64 -32.89
N SER A 19 2.77 -9.09 -32.23
CA SER A 19 1.84 -8.23 -31.52
C SER A 19 2.66 -7.49 -30.46
N LEU A 20 3.10 -6.27 -30.79
CA LEU A 20 3.49 -5.29 -29.80
C LEU A 20 2.29 -5.16 -28.87
N ALA A 21 2.55 -5.16 -27.55
CA ALA A 21 1.53 -4.86 -26.53
C ALA A 21 0.66 -3.70 -27.02
N ALA A 22 -0.66 -3.79 -26.79
CA ALA A 22 -1.62 -2.79 -27.26
C ALA A 22 -1.06 -1.39 -26.98
N ASP A 23 -1.12 -0.48 -27.98
CA ASP A 23 -0.60 0.88 -27.86
C ASP A 23 -1.14 1.65 -26.64
N GLN A 24 -2.23 1.17 -26.04
CA GLN A 24 -2.88 1.71 -24.84
C GLN A 24 -3.51 0.57 -24.02
N PRO A 25 -2.76 -0.08 -23.10
CA PRO A 25 -3.31 -1.16 -22.30
C PRO A 25 -4.39 -0.68 -21.33
N ASN A 26 -5.38 -1.51 -21.07
CA ASN A 26 -6.30 -1.29 -19.96
C ASN A 26 -5.53 -1.43 -18.63
N VAL A 27 -6.03 -0.80 -17.57
CA VAL A 27 -5.40 -0.85 -16.26
C VAL A 27 -6.43 -1.13 -15.17
N ILE A 28 -6.15 -2.11 -14.30
CA ILE A 28 -6.86 -2.32 -13.04
C ILE A 28 -5.85 -2.27 -11.89
N VAL A 29 -6.16 -1.44 -10.88
CA VAL A 29 -5.42 -1.41 -9.62
C VAL A 29 -6.32 -1.94 -8.52
N PHE A 30 -5.98 -3.12 -7.98
CA PHE A 30 -6.62 -3.67 -6.79
C PHE A 30 -5.88 -3.18 -5.55
N ILE A 31 -6.60 -2.58 -4.61
CA ILE A 31 -6.03 -2.06 -3.36
C ILE A 31 -6.75 -2.70 -2.18
N ALA A 32 -6.03 -3.57 -1.47
CA ALA A 32 -6.46 -4.08 -0.18
C ALA A 32 -6.44 -2.98 0.87
N ASP A 33 -7.24 -3.12 1.92
CA ASP A 33 -7.33 -2.19 3.04
C ASP A 33 -6.81 -2.89 4.30
N ASP A 34 -5.58 -2.54 4.73
CA ASP A 34 -4.94 -3.11 5.92
C ASP A 34 -4.35 -4.54 5.73
N MET A 35 -3.64 -4.83 4.63
CA MET A 35 -3.01 -6.13 4.41
C MET A 35 -1.47 -6.03 4.41
N ALA A 36 -0.80 -6.82 5.27
CA ALA A 36 0.66 -6.88 5.25
C ALA A 36 1.18 -7.75 4.09
N VAL A 37 2.46 -7.56 3.75
CA VAL A 37 3.12 -8.29 2.66
C VAL A 37 3.14 -9.80 2.90
N ASP A 38 3.32 -10.23 4.14
CA ASP A 38 3.42 -11.63 4.57
C ASP A 38 2.05 -12.30 4.81
N ASP A 39 0.94 -11.57 4.64
CA ASP A 39 -0.42 -12.12 4.74
C ASP A 39 -0.95 -12.64 3.39
N CYS A 40 -0.08 -13.16 2.56
CA CYS A 40 -0.41 -13.65 1.22
C CYS A 40 0.37 -14.92 0.88
N GLY A 41 -0.30 -15.89 0.27
CA GLY A 41 0.33 -17.15 -0.18
C GLY A 41 1.48 -16.91 -1.15
N ALA A 42 1.33 -15.95 -2.07
CA ALA A 42 2.38 -15.56 -3.03
C ALA A 42 3.66 -15.03 -2.34
N TYR A 43 3.58 -14.56 -1.10
CA TYR A 43 4.72 -14.11 -0.30
C TYR A 43 5.10 -15.10 0.81
N GLY A 44 4.57 -16.31 0.77
CA GLY A 44 5.02 -17.43 1.61
C GLY A 44 4.19 -17.68 2.86
N HIS A 45 3.03 -17.05 3.03
CA HIS A 45 2.17 -17.38 4.17
C HIS A 45 1.69 -18.85 4.10
N PRO A 46 1.95 -19.67 5.12
CA PRO A 46 1.76 -21.14 5.01
C PRO A 46 0.29 -21.58 5.11
N LYS A 47 -0.62 -20.73 5.58
CA LYS A 47 -1.98 -21.12 5.95
C LYS A 47 -3.08 -20.27 5.30
N ILE A 48 -2.80 -19.02 4.99
CA ILE A 48 -3.81 -18.13 4.40
C ILE A 48 -4.16 -18.58 2.97
N ARG A 49 -5.43 -18.52 2.62
CA ARG A 49 -5.93 -18.97 1.32
C ARG A 49 -6.15 -17.80 0.38
N THR A 50 -5.22 -17.61 -0.54
CA THR A 50 -5.25 -16.54 -1.56
C THR A 50 -5.01 -17.07 -2.98
N PRO A 51 -5.78 -18.08 -3.46
CA PRO A 51 -5.49 -18.76 -4.72
C PRO A 51 -5.51 -17.83 -5.93
N ASN A 52 -6.33 -16.79 -5.95
CA ASN A 52 -6.43 -15.86 -7.07
C ASN A 52 -5.26 -14.84 -7.08
N ILE A 53 -4.87 -14.32 -5.93
CA ILE A 53 -3.68 -13.49 -5.77
C ILE A 53 -2.42 -14.30 -6.08
N ASP A 54 -2.37 -15.57 -5.67
CA ASP A 54 -1.27 -16.48 -5.99
C ASP A 54 -1.18 -16.78 -7.49
N ALA A 55 -2.32 -16.93 -8.16
CA ALA A 55 -2.39 -17.09 -9.61
C ALA A 55 -1.93 -15.81 -10.33
N LEU A 56 -2.31 -14.63 -9.83
CA LEU A 56 -1.83 -13.35 -10.35
C LEU A 56 -0.30 -13.24 -10.24
N ALA A 57 0.30 -13.65 -9.12
CA ALA A 57 1.75 -13.68 -8.94
C ALA A 57 2.43 -14.66 -9.91
N LYS A 58 1.84 -15.83 -10.14
CA LYS A 58 2.35 -16.85 -11.09
C LYS A 58 2.27 -16.39 -12.55
N SER A 59 1.27 -15.61 -12.91
CA SER A 59 1.08 -15.08 -14.28
C SER A 59 1.72 -13.71 -14.49
N GLY A 60 2.27 -13.08 -13.44
CA GLY A 60 2.88 -11.76 -13.46
C GLY A 60 4.26 -11.71 -12.81
N MET A 61 4.60 -10.56 -12.28
CA MET A 61 5.82 -10.28 -11.54
C MET A 61 5.49 -9.96 -10.08
N LYS A 62 6.27 -10.54 -9.17
CA LYS A 62 6.26 -10.25 -7.74
C LYS A 62 7.42 -9.32 -7.38
N PHE A 63 7.11 -8.20 -6.70
CA PHE A 63 8.12 -7.31 -6.12
C PHE A 63 8.32 -7.66 -4.65
N THR A 64 9.55 -7.91 -4.23
CA THR A 64 9.86 -8.30 -2.84
C THR A 64 10.18 -7.12 -1.94
N ASN A 65 10.47 -5.96 -2.49
CA ASN A 65 10.84 -4.75 -1.76
C ASN A 65 10.02 -3.53 -2.27
N ALA A 66 8.70 -3.65 -2.11
CA ALA A 66 7.75 -2.58 -2.39
C ALA A 66 7.30 -1.93 -1.08
N PHE A 67 7.44 -0.60 -0.97
CA PHE A 67 7.18 0.16 0.23
C PHE A 67 6.13 1.25 0.00
N LEU A 68 5.24 1.41 0.95
CA LEU A 68 4.29 2.50 1.00
C LEU A 68 4.98 3.79 1.47
N THR A 69 4.45 4.93 1.10
CA THR A 69 4.92 6.23 1.59
C THR A 69 4.38 6.59 2.97
N THR A 70 3.40 5.83 3.45
CA THR A 70 2.81 5.96 4.79
C THR A 70 1.96 4.74 5.12
N SER A 71 1.85 4.44 6.41
CA SER A 71 0.97 3.37 6.93
C SER A 71 -0.36 3.94 7.43
N SER A 72 -1.08 4.63 6.55
CA SER A 72 -2.37 5.28 6.87
C SER A 72 -3.26 5.37 5.63
N CYS A 73 -4.51 4.91 5.72
CA CYS A 73 -5.39 4.67 4.57
C CYS A 73 -5.54 5.86 3.61
N SER A 74 -6.18 6.98 4.03
CA SER A 74 -6.40 8.11 3.11
C SER A 74 -5.12 8.78 2.63
N PRO A 75 -4.08 9.00 3.48
CA PRO A 75 -2.80 9.54 3.01
C PRO A 75 -2.08 8.65 1.99
N SER A 76 -2.07 7.33 2.21
CA SER A 76 -1.50 6.37 1.26
C SER A 76 -2.22 6.41 -0.08
N ARG A 77 -3.56 6.41 -0.07
CA ARG A 77 -4.37 6.50 -1.29
C ARG A 77 -4.15 7.82 -2.04
N CYS A 78 -4.02 8.95 -1.31
CA CYS A 78 -3.65 10.24 -1.89
C CYS A 78 -2.27 10.17 -2.58
N SER A 79 -1.29 9.57 -1.90
CA SER A 79 0.07 9.41 -2.42
C SER A 79 0.11 8.54 -3.68
N ILE A 80 -0.54 7.38 -3.67
CA ILE A 80 -0.61 6.47 -4.83
C ILE A 80 -1.25 7.17 -6.04
N LEU A 81 -2.35 7.88 -5.83
CA LEU A 81 -3.09 8.50 -6.93
C LEU A 81 -2.37 9.70 -7.55
N THR A 82 -1.57 10.44 -6.76
CA THR A 82 -0.89 11.67 -7.18
C THR A 82 0.58 11.48 -7.53
N GLY A 83 1.19 10.32 -7.21
CA GLY A 83 2.63 10.12 -7.35
C GLY A 83 3.45 11.08 -6.47
N ARG A 84 2.91 11.51 -5.30
CA ARG A 84 3.53 12.47 -4.37
C ARG A 84 3.55 11.93 -2.96
N TYR A 85 4.55 12.32 -2.17
CA TYR A 85 4.58 12.00 -0.74
C TYR A 85 3.39 12.64 -0.01
N PRO A 86 2.82 12.02 1.04
CA PRO A 86 1.61 12.51 1.70
C PRO A 86 1.67 13.97 2.14
N HIS A 87 2.78 14.43 2.78
CA HIS A 87 2.92 15.84 3.19
C HIS A 87 2.81 16.83 2.00
N SER A 88 3.29 16.43 0.82
CA SER A 88 3.20 17.23 -0.41
C SER A 88 1.81 17.22 -1.06
N THR A 89 0.89 16.32 -0.64
CA THR A 89 -0.47 16.22 -1.21
C THR A 89 -1.47 17.16 -0.55
N GLY A 90 -1.23 17.58 0.71
CA GLY A 90 -2.21 18.23 1.56
C GLY A 90 -3.22 17.28 2.22
N GLY A 91 -3.21 15.98 1.85
CA GLY A 91 -4.01 14.91 2.45
C GLY A 91 -3.19 13.99 3.37
N HIS A 92 -2.25 14.54 4.12
CA HIS A 92 -1.22 13.79 4.87
C HIS A 92 -1.67 13.24 6.23
N GLN A 93 -2.84 13.55 6.70
CA GLN A 93 -3.43 13.02 7.94
C GLN A 93 -4.69 12.23 7.62
N LEU A 94 -5.02 11.26 8.49
CA LEU A 94 -6.23 10.47 8.32
C LEU A 94 -7.47 11.37 8.13
N HIS A 95 -8.30 11.02 7.15
CA HIS A 95 -9.53 11.72 6.77
C HIS A 95 -9.37 13.12 6.16
N LEU A 96 -8.15 13.65 6.01
CA LEU A 96 -7.98 14.85 5.20
C LEU A 96 -8.26 14.51 3.73
N PRO A 97 -9.16 15.27 3.06
CA PRO A 97 -9.45 15.04 1.66
C PRO A 97 -8.28 15.45 0.77
N LEU A 98 -8.13 14.78 -0.37
CA LEU A 98 -7.21 15.24 -1.42
C LEU A 98 -7.70 16.60 -1.96
N PRO A 99 -6.88 17.67 -1.91
CA PRO A 99 -7.25 18.97 -2.46
C PRO A 99 -7.49 18.91 -3.97
N GLY A 100 -8.50 19.63 -4.46
CA GLY A 100 -8.92 19.59 -5.86
C GLY A 100 -7.86 20.03 -6.87
N HIS A 101 -6.89 20.88 -6.47
CA HIS A 101 -5.79 21.33 -7.32
C HIS A 101 -4.68 20.27 -7.55
N GLN A 102 -4.67 19.18 -6.78
CA GLN A 102 -3.68 18.12 -6.97
C GLN A 102 -3.94 17.37 -8.27
N VAL A 103 -2.90 17.22 -9.07
CA VAL A 103 -2.96 16.42 -10.31
C VAL A 103 -2.90 14.94 -9.97
N THR A 104 -3.75 14.13 -10.61
CA THR A 104 -3.83 12.69 -10.39
C THR A 104 -3.58 11.89 -11.66
N MET A 105 -3.14 10.62 -11.52
CA MET A 105 -3.01 9.74 -12.68
C MET A 105 -4.36 9.49 -13.37
N ALA A 106 -5.46 9.41 -12.61
CA ALA A 106 -6.79 9.22 -13.19
C ALA A 106 -7.20 10.37 -14.11
N GLU A 107 -6.99 11.63 -13.67
CA GLU A 107 -7.23 12.82 -14.47
C GLU A 107 -6.38 12.86 -15.74
N ARG A 108 -5.12 12.41 -15.67
CA ARG A 108 -4.22 12.35 -16.82
C ARG A 108 -4.64 11.27 -17.83
N LEU A 109 -5.05 10.11 -17.34
CA LEU A 109 -5.57 9.02 -18.17
C LEU A 109 -6.91 9.42 -18.81
N LYS A 110 -7.83 10.04 -18.06
CA LYS A 110 -9.08 10.58 -18.57
C LYS A 110 -8.84 11.57 -19.73
N ALA A 111 -7.90 12.51 -19.54
CA ALA A 111 -7.51 13.46 -20.60
C ALA A 111 -6.87 12.79 -21.83
N ALA A 112 -6.29 11.60 -21.66
CA ALA A 112 -5.73 10.78 -22.75
C ALA A 112 -6.75 9.84 -23.42
N GLY A 113 -8.04 9.94 -23.08
CA GLY A 113 -9.11 9.18 -23.70
C GLY A 113 -9.53 7.89 -23.00
N TYR A 114 -8.91 7.55 -21.87
CA TYR A 114 -9.32 6.41 -21.04
C TYR A 114 -10.68 6.65 -20.39
N HIS A 115 -11.49 5.61 -20.32
CA HIS A 115 -12.61 5.60 -19.38
C HIS A 115 -12.08 5.31 -17.97
N THR A 116 -12.28 6.25 -17.05
CA THR A 116 -11.74 6.16 -15.70
C THR A 116 -12.83 5.91 -14.68
N ALA A 117 -12.70 4.83 -13.89
CA ALA A 117 -13.69 4.50 -12.89
C ALA A 117 -13.04 4.08 -11.55
N ALA A 118 -13.72 4.40 -10.46
CA ALA A 118 -13.36 3.97 -9.13
C ALA A 118 -14.53 3.24 -8.46
N ALA A 119 -14.27 2.14 -7.75
CA ALA A 119 -15.27 1.39 -7.02
C ALA A 119 -14.74 0.87 -5.68
N GLY A 120 -15.62 0.80 -4.68
CA GLY A 120 -15.30 0.36 -3.33
C GLY A 120 -14.90 1.49 -2.38
N LYS A 121 -13.94 1.27 -1.48
CA LYS A 121 -13.51 2.26 -0.48
C LYS A 121 -12.92 3.51 -1.16
N TRP A 122 -13.59 4.65 -1.01
CA TRP A 122 -13.16 5.89 -1.66
C TRP A 122 -12.06 6.61 -0.87
N HIS A 123 -12.36 7.11 0.30
CA HIS A 123 -11.46 7.75 1.28
C HIS A 123 -10.54 8.87 0.75
N LEU A 124 -10.90 9.53 -0.37
CA LEU A 124 -10.13 10.59 -1.06
C LEU A 124 -10.82 11.96 -1.01
N GLY A 125 -12.04 12.03 -0.45
CA GLY A 125 -12.83 13.26 -0.40
C GLY A 125 -13.60 13.56 -1.70
N LYS A 126 -14.42 14.63 -1.67
CA LYS A 126 -15.34 14.97 -2.76
C LYS A 126 -14.61 15.51 -4.00
N ALA A 127 -13.61 16.36 -3.81
CA ALA A 127 -12.90 17.00 -4.92
C ALA A 127 -12.19 16.00 -5.87
N ALA A 128 -11.82 14.83 -5.36
CA ALA A 128 -11.21 13.79 -6.17
C ALA A 128 -12.22 13.02 -7.05
N ILE A 129 -13.52 13.11 -6.79
CA ILE A 129 -14.58 12.45 -7.59
C ILE A 129 -14.56 12.94 -9.03
N GLU A 130 -14.43 14.24 -9.24
CA GLU A 130 -14.45 14.89 -10.57
C GLU A 130 -13.30 14.46 -11.48
N LYS A 131 -12.25 13.87 -10.89
CA LYS A 131 -11.08 13.38 -11.62
C LYS A 131 -11.30 12.04 -12.32
N PHE A 132 -12.43 11.39 -12.05
CA PHE A 132 -12.88 10.16 -12.68
C PHE A 132 -14.16 10.40 -13.51
N ASP A 133 -14.45 9.51 -14.46
CA ASP A 133 -15.74 9.52 -15.16
C ASP A 133 -16.84 8.92 -14.27
N VAL A 134 -16.49 7.86 -13.52
CA VAL A 134 -17.43 7.16 -12.61
C VAL A 134 -16.78 6.88 -11.28
N VAL A 135 -17.47 7.23 -10.18
CA VAL A 135 -17.07 6.82 -8.83
C VAL A 135 -18.26 6.16 -8.13
N ARG A 136 -18.09 4.90 -7.72
CA ARG A 136 -19.07 4.10 -6.98
C ARG A 136 -18.53 3.75 -5.59
N PRO A 137 -18.66 4.63 -4.59
CA PRO A 137 -18.03 4.46 -3.27
C PRO A 137 -18.78 3.48 -2.39
N ARG A 138 -19.24 2.36 -2.95
CA ARG A 138 -19.94 1.28 -2.25
C ARG A 138 -19.20 -0.03 -2.46
N ILE A 139 -19.16 -0.85 -1.42
CA ILE A 139 -18.67 -2.21 -1.51
C ILE A 139 -19.52 -3.02 -2.51
N ASN A 140 -18.94 -4.05 -3.10
CA ASN A 140 -19.59 -4.95 -4.06
C ASN A 140 -20.03 -4.32 -5.39
N THR A 141 -19.45 -3.18 -5.79
CA THR A 141 -19.75 -2.53 -7.08
C THR A 141 -18.68 -2.74 -8.14
N TRP A 142 -17.60 -3.47 -7.85
CA TRP A 142 -16.48 -3.69 -8.79
C TRP A 142 -16.92 -4.35 -10.10
N MET A 143 -17.68 -5.47 -10.00
CA MET A 143 -18.20 -6.20 -11.17
C MET A 143 -19.11 -5.34 -12.03
N GLN A 144 -20.05 -4.61 -11.40
CA GLN A 144 -20.96 -3.73 -12.12
C GLN A 144 -20.21 -2.59 -12.81
N THR A 145 -19.18 -2.02 -12.13
CA THR A 145 -18.34 -0.95 -12.70
C THR A 145 -17.58 -1.44 -13.93
N LEU A 146 -17.03 -2.66 -13.89
CA LEU A 146 -16.35 -3.26 -15.03
C LEU A 146 -17.32 -3.56 -16.19
N LYS A 147 -18.54 -4.04 -15.90
CA LYS A 147 -19.54 -4.38 -16.91
C LYS A 147 -20.14 -3.16 -17.62
N ASP A 148 -20.33 -2.07 -16.88
CA ASP A 148 -20.97 -0.85 -17.39
C ASP A 148 -20.03 0.06 -18.21
N ARG A 149 -18.75 -0.28 -18.31
CA ARG A 149 -17.79 0.56 -19.05
C ARG A 149 -18.09 0.63 -20.54
N PRO A 150 -17.78 1.72 -21.25
CA PRO A 150 -17.72 1.77 -22.72
C PRO A 150 -16.75 0.70 -23.26
N ARG A 151 -17.09 0.06 -24.37
CA ARG A 151 -16.28 -1.01 -24.96
C ARG A 151 -15.28 -0.53 -26.01
N ASP A 152 -15.47 0.68 -26.48
CA ASP A 152 -14.69 1.36 -27.52
C ASP A 152 -13.52 2.20 -26.98
N LYS A 153 -13.27 2.17 -25.67
CA LYS A 153 -12.21 2.93 -25.01
C LYS A 153 -11.34 2.05 -24.13
N PRO A 154 -10.04 2.33 -24.01
CA PRO A 154 -9.22 1.78 -22.96
C PRO A 154 -9.76 2.24 -21.61
N PHE A 155 -9.51 1.49 -20.54
CA PHE A 155 -10.03 1.84 -19.22
C PHE A 155 -8.95 1.83 -18.12
N PHE A 156 -9.18 2.67 -17.13
CA PHE A 156 -8.48 2.67 -15.84
C PHE A 156 -9.49 2.42 -14.71
N MET A 157 -9.29 1.34 -13.96
CA MET A 157 -10.15 0.96 -12.84
C MET A 157 -9.37 1.00 -11.53
N TRP A 158 -9.83 1.85 -10.61
CA TRP A 158 -9.37 1.92 -9.22
C TRP A 158 -10.31 1.09 -8.34
N PHE A 159 -9.95 -0.17 -8.09
CA PHE A 159 -10.77 -1.11 -7.33
C PHE A 159 -10.21 -1.25 -5.92
N ALA A 160 -10.76 -0.49 -4.99
CA ALA A 160 -10.35 -0.47 -3.61
C ALA A 160 -11.31 -1.30 -2.75
N PHE A 161 -10.73 -2.19 -1.95
CA PHE A 161 -11.49 -3.03 -1.03
C PHE A 161 -11.68 -2.32 0.32
N VAL A 162 -12.58 -2.86 1.14
CA VAL A 162 -12.68 -2.59 2.56
C VAL A 162 -11.98 -3.71 3.34
N ASP A 163 -11.89 -4.90 2.73
CA ASP A 163 -11.20 -6.04 3.30
C ASP A 163 -9.67 -5.86 3.19
N PRO A 164 -8.93 -6.32 4.19
CA PRO A 164 -9.32 -6.92 5.47
C PRO A 164 -9.39 -5.93 6.66
N HIS A 165 -9.89 -4.71 6.49
CA HIS A 165 -10.06 -3.72 7.56
C HIS A 165 -11.06 -4.20 8.64
N ARG A 166 -10.79 -3.84 9.90
CA ARG A 166 -11.72 -4.10 11.02
C ARG A 166 -13.05 -3.35 10.84
N PRO A 167 -14.17 -3.84 11.44
CA PRO A 167 -14.30 -5.04 12.29
C PRO A 167 -14.47 -6.34 11.47
N TYR A 168 -13.91 -7.43 11.96
CA TYR A 168 -14.02 -8.74 11.34
C TYR A 168 -15.36 -9.42 11.64
N ARG A 169 -15.82 -10.29 10.72
CA ARG A 169 -17.07 -11.03 10.86
C ARG A 169 -16.81 -12.54 10.82
N ALA A 170 -17.23 -13.25 11.86
CA ALA A 170 -17.25 -14.70 11.84
C ALA A 170 -18.15 -15.22 10.70
N GLY A 171 -17.72 -16.29 10.03
CA GLY A 171 -18.47 -16.87 8.92
C GLY A 171 -18.40 -16.06 7.61
N ALA A 172 -17.39 -15.21 7.44
CA ALA A 172 -17.20 -14.42 6.23
C ALA A 172 -16.95 -15.27 4.97
N ILE A 173 -16.49 -16.51 5.14
CA ILE A 173 -16.21 -17.49 4.07
C ILE A 173 -16.74 -18.89 4.43
N PRO A 174 -17.00 -19.78 3.44
CA PRO A 174 -17.57 -21.12 3.69
C PRO A 174 -16.67 -22.05 4.51
N LYS A 175 -15.34 -21.89 4.44
CA LYS A 175 -14.36 -22.65 5.23
C LYS A 175 -13.50 -21.66 6.02
N PRO A 176 -13.92 -21.26 7.23
CA PRO A 176 -13.16 -20.31 8.04
C PRO A 176 -11.77 -20.84 8.41
N HIS A 177 -10.83 -19.92 8.63
CA HIS A 177 -9.57 -20.23 9.29
C HIS A 177 -9.83 -20.46 10.79
N THR A 178 -8.96 -21.23 11.40
CA THR A 178 -9.02 -21.54 12.84
C THR A 178 -7.87 -20.85 13.58
N ALA A 179 -7.96 -20.79 14.91
CA ALA A 179 -6.86 -20.30 15.74
C ALA A 179 -5.54 -21.11 15.53
N GLY A 180 -5.65 -22.37 15.06
CA GLY A 180 -4.50 -23.21 14.71
C GLY A 180 -3.81 -22.81 13.41
N ASP A 181 -4.48 -22.07 12.55
CA ASP A 181 -3.92 -21.55 11.30
C ASP A 181 -3.14 -20.23 11.49
N ALA A 182 -3.30 -19.58 12.67
CA ALA A 182 -2.66 -18.30 12.94
C ALA A 182 -1.14 -18.41 13.05
N VAL A 183 -0.42 -17.59 12.28
CA VAL A 183 1.01 -17.36 12.38
C VAL A 183 1.22 -16.08 13.18
N VAL A 184 1.57 -16.24 14.47
CA VAL A 184 1.71 -15.10 15.37
C VAL A 184 3.12 -14.52 15.27
N PRO A 185 3.28 -13.24 14.85
CA PRO A 185 4.60 -12.62 14.78
C PRO A 185 5.16 -12.40 16.20
N PRO A 186 6.51 -12.37 16.38
CA PRO A 186 7.14 -12.34 17.70
C PRO A 186 6.85 -11.09 18.53
N PHE A 187 6.40 -10.01 17.92
CA PHE A 187 5.99 -8.77 18.59
C PHE A 187 4.53 -8.77 19.08
N LEU A 188 3.79 -9.86 18.86
CA LEU A 188 2.48 -10.09 19.45
C LEU A 188 2.54 -11.27 20.45
N PRO A 189 1.76 -11.25 21.54
CA PRO A 189 1.69 -12.40 22.42
C PRO A 189 0.94 -13.55 21.76
N ASP A 190 1.52 -14.74 21.84
CA ASP A 190 0.87 -15.97 21.34
C ASP A 190 -0.14 -16.51 22.36
N VAL A 191 -1.32 -15.90 22.33
CA VAL A 191 -2.46 -16.24 23.20
C VAL A 191 -3.70 -16.50 22.37
N THR A 192 -4.70 -17.11 22.99
CA THR A 192 -5.95 -17.49 22.32
C THR A 192 -6.62 -16.32 21.61
N GLU A 193 -6.63 -15.14 22.21
CA GLU A 193 -7.21 -13.91 21.65
C GLU A 193 -6.49 -13.49 20.36
N THR A 194 -5.16 -13.45 20.37
CA THR A 194 -4.36 -13.10 19.18
C THR A 194 -4.58 -14.09 18.05
N ARG A 195 -4.59 -15.39 18.35
CA ARG A 195 -4.81 -16.43 17.33
C ARG A 195 -6.21 -16.36 16.72
N LYS A 196 -7.24 -16.11 17.55
CA LYS A 196 -8.63 -15.93 17.07
C LYS A 196 -8.76 -14.67 16.19
N ASP A 197 -8.15 -13.58 16.59
CA ASP A 197 -8.18 -12.29 15.87
C ASP A 197 -7.52 -12.43 14.49
N LEU A 198 -6.36 -13.10 14.42
CA LEU A 198 -5.66 -13.39 13.16
C LEU A 198 -6.48 -14.34 12.26
N ALA A 199 -7.13 -15.36 12.81
CA ALA A 199 -7.96 -16.26 12.02
C ALA A 199 -9.12 -15.53 11.34
N LEU A 200 -9.81 -14.62 12.05
CA LEU A 200 -10.86 -13.79 11.47
C LEU A 200 -10.32 -12.83 10.40
N TYR A 201 -9.15 -12.23 10.63
CA TYR A 201 -8.47 -11.40 9.67
C TYR A 201 -8.14 -12.15 8.38
N TYR A 202 -7.68 -13.40 8.47
CA TYR A 202 -7.41 -14.26 7.31
C TYR A 202 -8.67 -14.58 6.52
N ASP A 203 -9.82 -14.70 7.17
CA ASP A 203 -11.12 -14.89 6.50
C ASP A 203 -11.49 -13.69 5.64
N GLU A 204 -11.26 -12.47 6.12
CA GLU A 204 -11.50 -11.25 5.35
C GLU A 204 -10.59 -11.20 4.09
N ILE A 205 -9.31 -11.57 4.21
CA ILE A 205 -8.40 -11.65 3.06
C ILE A 205 -8.87 -12.70 2.05
N ALA A 206 -9.26 -13.89 2.51
CA ALA A 206 -9.75 -14.94 1.62
C ALA A 206 -11.06 -14.53 0.91
N ARG A 207 -11.93 -13.74 1.56
CA ARG A 207 -13.12 -13.16 0.94
C ARG A 207 -12.76 -12.18 -0.18
N MET A 208 -11.82 -11.28 0.08
CA MET A 208 -11.30 -10.33 -0.91
C MET A 208 -10.69 -11.07 -2.11
N ASP A 209 -9.86 -12.08 -1.86
CA ASP A 209 -9.25 -12.90 -2.90
C ASP A 209 -10.30 -13.49 -3.85
N GLY A 210 -11.41 -14.00 -3.31
CA GLY A 210 -12.51 -14.51 -4.12
C GLY A 210 -13.20 -13.43 -4.97
N VAL A 211 -13.21 -12.17 -4.52
CA VAL A 211 -13.72 -11.04 -5.35
C VAL A 211 -12.76 -10.75 -6.49
N ILE A 212 -11.45 -10.71 -6.21
CA ILE A 212 -10.40 -10.51 -7.22
C ILE A 212 -10.53 -11.57 -8.31
N GLY A 213 -10.68 -12.85 -7.93
CA GLY A 213 -10.89 -13.95 -8.88
C GLY A 213 -12.04 -13.68 -9.84
N ARG A 214 -13.21 -13.32 -9.31
CA ARG A 214 -14.38 -13.02 -10.17
C ARG A 214 -14.16 -11.85 -11.13
N VAL A 215 -13.40 -10.81 -10.72
CA VAL A 215 -13.07 -9.69 -11.62
C VAL A 215 -12.11 -10.15 -12.72
N LEU A 216 -11.12 -10.99 -12.40
CA LEU A 216 -10.19 -11.54 -13.38
C LEU A 216 -10.91 -12.47 -14.38
N ASP A 217 -11.85 -13.30 -13.91
CA ASP A 217 -12.70 -14.15 -14.76
C ASP A 217 -13.57 -13.29 -15.71
N GLU A 218 -14.10 -12.18 -15.24
CA GLU A 218 -14.87 -11.25 -16.06
C GLU A 218 -14.01 -10.60 -17.15
N LEU A 219 -12.74 -10.21 -16.85
CA LEU A 219 -11.81 -9.71 -17.88
C LEU A 219 -11.57 -10.77 -18.98
N GLN A 220 -11.41 -12.03 -18.56
CA GLN A 220 -11.23 -13.14 -19.49
C GLN A 220 -12.50 -13.34 -20.37
N SER A 221 -13.68 -13.33 -19.76
CA SER A 221 -14.95 -13.49 -20.46
C SER A 221 -15.24 -12.36 -21.46
N GLN A 222 -14.71 -11.16 -21.18
CA GLN A 222 -14.80 -9.99 -22.06
C GLN A 222 -13.74 -9.97 -23.18
N GLY A 223 -12.77 -10.91 -23.18
CA GLY A 223 -11.69 -10.98 -24.16
C GLY A 223 -10.65 -9.84 -24.03
N VAL A 224 -10.56 -9.18 -22.86
CA VAL A 224 -9.65 -8.05 -22.63
C VAL A 224 -8.54 -8.35 -21.61
N ALA A 225 -8.47 -9.57 -21.11
CA ALA A 225 -7.53 -9.93 -20.06
C ALA A 225 -6.07 -9.80 -20.51
N ASP A 226 -5.76 -10.07 -21.76
CA ASP A 226 -4.39 -10.03 -22.27
C ASP A 226 -3.92 -8.61 -22.61
N ASP A 227 -4.86 -7.69 -22.82
CA ASP A 227 -4.61 -6.27 -23.02
C ASP A 227 -4.74 -5.46 -21.72
N THR A 228 -4.84 -6.11 -20.56
CA THR A 228 -5.05 -5.45 -19.27
C THR A 228 -3.85 -5.61 -18.35
N MET A 229 -3.27 -4.48 -17.96
CA MET A 229 -2.34 -4.40 -16.83
C MET A 229 -3.11 -4.54 -15.53
N VAL A 230 -2.77 -5.53 -14.73
CA VAL A 230 -3.36 -5.75 -13.40
C VAL A 230 -2.30 -5.54 -12.33
N LEU A 231 -2.58 -4.62 -11.40
CA LEU A 231 -1.75 -4.39 -10.21
C LEU A 231 -2.53 -4.79 -8.96
N PHE A 232 -1.84 -5.39 -8.01
CA PHE A 232 -2.37 -5.68 -6.67
C PHE A 232 -1.40 -5.15 -5.62
N LEU A 233 -1.92 -4.40 -4.64
CA LEU A 233 -1.18 -3.91 -3.47
C LEU A 233 -2.12 -3.67 -2.30
N SER A 234 -1.57 -3.34 -1.12
CA SER A 234 -2.31 -2.81 0.02
C SER A 234 -2.02 -1.34 0.24
N ASP A 235 -2.91 -0.62 0.92
CA ASP A 235 -2.71 0.79 1.28
C ASP A 235 -1.93 0.99 2.61
N ASN A 236 -1.89 -0.03 3.47
CA ASN A 236 -1.04 -0.09 4.68
C ASN A 236 -0.94 -1.53 5.20
N GLY A 237 -0.11 -1.77 6.21
CA GLY A 237 0.02 -3.07 6.85
C GLY A 237 -1.19 -3.46 7.69
N ARG A 238 -1.17 -4.69 8.25
CA ARG A 238 -2.29 -5.27 9.03
C ARG A 238 -2.69 -4.39 10.22
N PRO A 239 -4.01 -4.36 10.59
CA PRO A 239 -4.50 -3.51 11.68
C PRO A 239 -4.29 -4.18 13.05
N PHE A 240 -3.02 -4.41 13.37
CA PHE A 240 -2.53 -5.01 14.62
C PHE A 240 -1.47 -4.12 15.25
N PRO A 241 -1.21 -4.28 16.57
CA PRO A 241 -0.12 -3.56 17.24
C PRO A 241 1.20 -3.73 16.51
N ARG A 242 2.00 -2.67 16.42
CA ARG A 242 3.29 -2.60 15.75
C ARG A 242 3.24 -2.82 14.22
N CYS A 243 2.08 -2.69 13.60
CA CYS A 243 1.90 -2.80 12.14
C CYS A 243 1.33 -1.50 11.56
N LYS A 244 0.03 -1.42 11.27
CA LYS A 244 -0.61 -0.19 10.80
C LYS A 244 -0.27 1.00 11.69
N THR A 245 -0.06 2.18 11.11
CA THR A 245 0.41 3.41 11.74
C THR A 245 1.86 3.38 12.23
N THR A 246 2.67 2.43 11.77
CA THR A 246 4.11 2.41 12.07
C THR A 246 4.96 2.48 10.80
N LEU A 247 6.25 2.71 10.98
CA LEU A 247 7.25 2.81 9.91
C LEU A 247 8.14 1.56 9.82
N TYR A 248 7.75 0.49 10.51
CA TYR A 248 8.35 -0.83 10.34
C TYR A 248 7.88 -1.50 9.03
N ASP A 249 8.62 -2.50 8.56
CA ASP A 249 8.20 -3.32 7.40
C ASP A 249 6.76 -3.83 7.58
N SER A 250 6.38 -4.25 8.79
CA SER A 250 5.01 -4.69 9.12
C SER A 250 3.92 -3.65 8.86
N GLY A 251 4.27 -2.35 8.83
CA GLY A 251 3.36 -1.24 8.56
C GLY A 251 3.40 -0.76 7.12
N ILE A 252 4.59 -0.69 6.51
CA ILE A 252 4.78 -0.02 5.21
C ILE A 252 5.22 -0.92 4.06
N LYS A 253 5.72 -2.12 4.31
CA LYS A 253 6.01 -3.07 3.24
C LYS A 253 4.71 -3.69 2.73
N THR A 254 4.47 -3.59 1.43
CA THR A 254 3.21 -3.99 0.80
C THR A 254 3.45 -5.11 -0.21
N PRO A 255 2.50 -6.06 -0.38
CA PRO A 255 2.52 -6.89 -1.56
C PRO A 255 2.41 -5.99 -2.80
N LEU A 256 3.20 -6.25 -3.82
CA LEU A 256 3.05 -5.61 -5.12
C LEU A 256 3.20 -6.68 -6.20
N LEU A 257 2.11 -6.95 -6.89
CA LEU A 257 2.05 -7.85 -8.03
C LEU A 257 1.70 -7.04 -9.27
N VAL A 258 2.35 -7.32 -10.40
CA VAL A 258 2.06 -6.68 -11.69
C VAL A 258 1.96 -7.75 -12.76
N ARG A 259 0.81 -7.85 -13.41
CA ARG A 259 0.58 -8.69 -14.60
C ARG A 259 0.34 -7.77 -15.78
N LEU A 260 1.11 -7.95 -16.86
CA LEU A 260 0.90 -7.32 -18.16
C LEU A 260 1.39 -8.29 -19.24
N PRO A 261 0.50 -9.10 -19.84
CA PRO A 261 0.88 -10.07 -20.87
C PRO A 261 1.62 -9.42 -22.04
N GLY A 262 2.59 -10.12 -22.59
CA GLY A 262 3.45 -9.59 -23.65
C GLY A 262 4.60 -8.68 -23.17
N VAL A 263 4.51 -8.12 -21.96
CA VAL A 263 5.55 -7.26 -21.35
C VAL A 263 6.22 -7.92 -20.15
N VAL A 264 5.42 -8.39 -19.21
CA VAL A 264 5.88 -9.01 -17.98
C VAL A 264 6.05 -10.51 -18.17
N LYS A 265 7.26 -11.03 -17.90
CA LYS A 265 7.51 -12.47 -17.89
C LYS A 265 6.75 -13.14 -16.74
N PRO A 266 5.86 -14.12 -16.99
CA PRO A 266 5.14 -14.83 -15.94
C PRO A 266 6.08 -15.47 -14.89
N GLY A 267 5.71 -15.36 -13.62
CA GLY A 267 6.45 -15.91 -12.47
C GLY A 267 7.77 -15.21 -12.17
N SER A 268 8.04 -14.06 -12.79
CA SER A 268 9.26 -13.30 -12.52
C SER A 268 9.22 -12.63 -11.14
N VAL A 269 10.40 -12.37 -10.58
CA VAL A 269 10.58 -11.70 -9.28
C VAL A 269 11.51 -10.52 -9.45
N CYS A 270 11.11 -9.38 -8.90
CA CYS A 270 11.92 -8.16 -8.84
C CYS A 270 12.31 -7.88 -7.39
N HIS A 271 13.63 -7.77 -7.13
CA HIS A 271 14.17 -7.48 -5.81
C HIS A 271 14.52 -6.00 -5.61
N SER A 272 14.34 -5.16 -6.62
CA SER A 272 14.62 -3.73 -6.52
C SER A 272 13.69 -3.02 -5.56
N VAL A 273 14.20 -2.00 -4.87
CA VAL A 273 13.39 -1.09 -4.07
C VAL A 273 12.46 -0.30 -4.98
N VAL A 274 11.17 -0.35 -4.70
CA VAL A 274 10.13 0.48 -5.31
C VAL A 274 9.26 1.09 -4.22
N SER A 275 8.64 2.22 -4.51
CA SER A 275 7.75 2.91 -3.56
C SER A 275 6.37 3.12 -4.19
N SER A 276 5.33 3.17 -3.37
CA SER A 276 3.97 3.40 -3.84
C SER A 276 3.80 4.74 -4.59
N VAL A 277 4.67 5.71 -4.32
CA VAL A 277 4.73 6.97 -5.07
C VAL A 277 5.13 6.77 -6.54
N ASP A 278 5.76 5.63 -6.88
CA ASP A 278 6.21 5.28 -8.22
C ASP A 278 5.09 4.67 -9.10
N LEU A 279 3.97 4.26 -8.50
CA LEU A 279 2.87 3.61 -9.22
C LEU A 279 2.23 4.53 -10.25
N ALA A 280 1.89 5.75 -9.87
CA ALA A 280 1.26 6.70 -10.78
C ALA A 280 2.15 7.04 -12.00
N PRO A 281 3.43 7.40 -11.84
CA PRO A 281 4.30 7.63 -13.01
C PRO A 281 4.51 6.36 -13.84
N THR A 282 4.53 5.16 -13.24
CA THR A 282 4.68 3.90 -13.99
C THR A 282 3.45 3.60 -14.84
N ILE A 283 2.24 3.75 -14.28
CA ILE A 283 1.00 3.54 -15.01
C ILE A 283 0.91 4.52 -16.18
N LEU A 284 1.21 5.80 -15.96
CA LEU A 284 1.20 6.80 -17.04
C LEU A 284 2.22 6.48 -18.12
N ASP A 285 3.43 6.06 -17.76
CA ASP A 285 4.51 5.69 -18.68
C ASP A 285 4.10 4.51 -19.57
N ILE A 286 3.57 3.43 -18.98
CA ILE A 286 3.07 2.25 -19.70
C ILE A 286 1.91 2.61 -20.64
N CYS A 287 1.05 3.56 -20.26
CA CYS A 287 -0.06 4.04 -21.07
C CYS A 287 0.36 5.11 -22.11
N GLY A 288 1.65 5.43 -22.25
CA GLY A 288 2.13 6.46 -23.17
C GLY A 288 1.70 7.89 -22.82
N VAL A 289 1.33 8.12 -21.54
CA VAL A 289 0.82 9.41 -21.05
C VAL A 289 1.92 10.18 -20.34
N LYS A 290 2.09 11.45 -20.71
CA LYS A 290 3.13 12.31 -20.12
C LYS A 290 2.99 12.43 -18.60
N ILE A 291 4.06 12.09 -17.89
CA ILE A 291 4.17 12.20 -16.43
C ILE A 291 4.21 13.68 -16.03
N PRO A 292 3.34 14.14 -15.11
CA PRO A 292 3.37 15.51 -14.59
C PRO A 292 4.68 15.81 -13.84
N LYS A 293 5.21 17.04 -14.00
CA LYS A 293 6.42 17.47 -13.25
C LYS A 293 6.22 17.53 -11.74
N THR A 294 4.98 17.59 -11.27
CA THR A 294 4.62 17.60 -9.84
C THR A 294 4.72 16.23 -9.18
N PHE A 295 4.82 15.15 -9.97
CA PHE A 295 4.99 13.81 -9.42
C PHE A 295 6.41 13.65 -8.88
N GLN A 296 6.54 13.12 -7.67
CA GLN A 296 7.82 12.89 -6.98
C GLN A 296 8.32 11.45 -7.15
N GLY A 297 7.43 10.55 -7.59
CA GLY A 297 7.77 9.17 -7.93
C GLY A 297 8.52 9.05 -9.26
N ARG A 298 9.12 7.87 -9.47
CA ARG A 298 9.87 7.50 -10.68
C ARG A 298 9.20 6.29 -11.32
N SER A 299 9.04 6.28 -12.65
CA SER A 299 8.54 5.09 -13.34
C SER A 299 9.48 3.90 -13.13
N PHE A 300 8.91 2.76 -12.78
CA PHE A 300 9.60 1.47 -12.74
C PHE A 300 9.27 0.58 -13.95
N SER A 301 8.71 1.14 -15.04
CA SER A 301 8.37 0.38 -16.26
C SER A 301 9.54 -0.46 -16.77
N ALA A 302 10.76 0.05 -16.69
CA ALA A 302 11.97 -0.69 -17.08
C ALA A 302 12.22 -1.98 -16.26
N LEU A 303 11.70 -2.07 -15.02
CA LEU A 303 11.80 -3.28 -14.20
C LEU A 303 10.89 -4.39 -14.71
N LEU A 304 9.80 -4.07 -15.39
CA LEU A 304 8.83 -5.05 -15.89
C LEU A 304 9.45 -5.95 -16.96
N THR A 305 10.42 -5.46 -17.70
CA THR A 305 11.17 -6.23 -18.71
C THR A 305 12.58 -6.63 -18.23
N SER A 306 13.12 -5.94 -17.25
CA SER A 306 14.48 -6.11 -16.74
C SER A 306 14.50 -6.04 -15.21
N PRO A 307 14.02 -7.09 -14.50
CA PRO A 307 13.77 -7.06 -13.06
C PRO A 307 15.06 -6.95 -12.19
N SER A 308 16.24 -7.11 -12.78
CA SER A 308 17.54 -6.93 -12.11
C SER A 308 18.03 -5.46 -12.09
N LYS A 309 17.38 -4.56 -12.83
CA LYS A 309 17.71 -3.14 -12.79
C LYS A 309 17.33 -2.51 -11.46
N THR A 310 17.90 -1.37 -11.15
CA THR A 310 17.60 -0.55 -9.96
C THR A 310 17.13 0.82 -10.40
N ILE A 311 16.03 1.31 -9.84
CA ILE A 311 15.50 2.67 -10.11
C ILE A 311 15.74 3.63 -8.95
N ARG A 312 15.86 3.10 -7.72
CA ARG A 312 16.11 3.87 -6.49
C ARG A 312 16.90 3.05 -5.49
N ARG A 313 17.72 3.74 -4.70
CA ARG A 313 18.46 3.14 -3.58
C ARG A 313 17.61 3.08 -2.31
N TYR A 314 16.75 4.08 -2.10
CA TYR A 314 15.95 4.27 -0.90
C TYR A 314 14.47 4.46 -1.23
N ALA A 315 13.61 3.92 -0.38
CA ALA A 315 12.22 4.32 -0.24
C ALA A 315 12.05 5.12 1.05
N TYR A 316 11.18 6.11 1.03
CA TYR A 316 10.91 6.97 2.18
C TYR A 316 9.46 6.84 2.58
N ALA A 317 9.21 6.84 3.89
CA ALA A 317 7.87 6.83 4.43
C ALA A 317 7.74 7.80 5.60
N GLU A 318 6.51 8.27 5.78
CA GLU A 318 6.15 9.21 6.82
C GLU A 318 4.96 8.71 7.63
N HIS A 319 4.97 8.98 8.92
CA HIS A 319 3.82 8.83 9.78
C HIS A 319 3.43 10.20 10.34
N ASN A 320 2.16 10.52 10.18
CA ASN A 320 1.54 11.74 10.66
C ASN A 320 0.34 11.36 11.53
N TRP A 321 -0.46 12.34 11.98
CA TRP A 321 -1.64 12.08 12.78
C TRP A 321 -2.59 11.04 12.15
N HIS A 322 -2.89 9.98 12.93
CA HIS A 322 -3.88 8.96 12.60
C HIS A 322 -4.55 8.49 13.90
N ASP A 323 -5.77 8.95 14.19
CA ASP A 323 -6.47 8.75 15.46
C ASP A 323 -5.74 9.35 16.67
N PHE A 324 -4.44 9.19 16.74
CA PHE A 324 -3.54 9.67 17.78
C PHE A 324 -2.49 10.60 17.19
N ASP A 325 -1.98 11.52 18.05
CA ASP A 325 -0.88 12.38 17.68
C ASP A 325 0.41 11.56 17.53
N ASP A 326 1.07 11.74 16.40
CA ASP A 326 2.38 11.17 16.13
C ASP A 326 3.05 11.88 14.95
N HIS A 327 4.39 11.79 14.88
CA HIS A 327 5.18 12.28 13.75
C HIS A 327 6.49 11.50 13.65
N GLY A 328 6.68 10.81 12.54
CA GLY A 328 7.87 10.00 12.28
C GLY A 328 8.22 9.96 10.79
N ARG A 329 9.48 9.65 10.50
CA ARG A 329 10.02 9.49 9.14
C ARG A 329 10.88 8.25 9.06
N SER A 330 10.92 7.59 7.90
CA SER A 330 11.81 6.46 7.69
C SER A 330 12.47 6.45 6.32
N VAL A 331 13.64 5.80 6.28
CA VAL A 331 14.39 5.47 5.07
C VAL A 331 14.59 3.97 5.01
N HIS A 332 14.12 3.36 3.94
CA HIS A 332 14.31 1.93 3.66
C HIS A 332 15.29 1.74 2.52
N SER A 333 16.29 0.91 2.75
CA SER A 333 17.15 0.33 1.72
C SER A 333 16.80 -1.16 1.51
N LEU A 334 17.58 -1.88 0.71
CA LEU A 334 17.42 -3.35 0.59
C LEU A 334 17.69 -4.09 1.91
N ARG A 335 18.54 -3.54 2.78
CA ARG A 335 19.01 -4.22 3.98
C ARG A 335 18.63 -3.51 5.27
N PHE A 336 18.58 -2.18 5.28
CA PHE A 336 18.40 -1.42 6.50
C PHE A 336 17.12 -0.60 6.46
N ASN A 337 16.42 -0.55 7.60
CA ASN A 337 15.37 0.41 7.89
C ASN A 337 15.87 1.36 8.98
N TYR A 338 15.80 2.67 8.70
CA TYR A 338 16.06 3.73 9.66
C TYR A 338 14.77 4.50 9.93
N ILE A 339 14.43 4.68 11.20
CA ILE A 339 13.24 5.43 11.66
C ILE A 339 13.68 6.57 12.56
N ARG A 340 13.13 7.76 12.34
CA ARG A 340 13.24 8.91 13.22
C ARG A 340 11.88 9.24 13.81
N ASN A 341 11.77 9.18 15.15
CA ASN A 341 10.59 9.53 15.91
C ASN A 341 10.75 10.95 16.47
N TYR A 342 9.87 11.87 16.07
CA TYR A 342 9.94 13.27 16.53
C TYR A 342 9.19 13.48 17.86
N TYR A 343 8.19 12.64 18.16
CA TYR A 343 7.38 12.73 19.37
C TYR A 343 7.65 11.52 20.27
N THR A 344 8.77 11.57 21.00
CA THR A 344 9.22 10.45 21.84
C THR A 344 8.48 10.36 23.18
N ASP A 345 7.82 11.45 23.61
CA ASP A 345 7.08 11.55 24.86
C ASP A 345 5.73 10.83 24.89
N ILE A 346 5.33 10.20 23.77
CA ILE A 346 4.09 9.44 23.61
C ILE A 346 4.37 8.02 23.14
N PRO A 347 3.53 7.03 23.54
CA PRO A 347 3.70 5.64 23.09
C PRO A 347 3.29 5.48 21.63
N GLY A 348 3.82 4.44 20.97
CA GLY A 348 3.45 4.02 19.61
C GLY A 348 2.13 3.26 19.58
N THR A 349 1.04 3.90 20.05
CA THR A 349 -0.29 3.29 20.11
C THR A 349 -0.80 2.93 18.71
N PRO A 350 -1.28 1.70 18.46
CA PRO A 350 -1.89 1.33 17.18
C PRO A 350 -3.20 2.10 16.94
N PRO A 351 -3.76 2.10 15.72
CA PRO A 351 -4.99 2.85 15.44
C PRO A 351 -6.17 2.41 16.35
N ALA A 352 -7.13 3.30 16.56
CA ALA A 352 -8.19 3.11 17.55
C ALA A 352 -9.04 1.84 17.35
N ASP A 353 -9.19 1.37 16.12
CA ASP A 353 -9.86 0.10 15.82
C ASP A 353 -9.02 -1.11 16.28
N ALA A 354 -7.70 -1.04 16.15
CA ALA A 354 -6.79 -2.05 16.68
C ALA A 354 -6.70 -1.98 18.21
N VAL A 355 -6.77 -0.79 18.82
CA VAL A 355 -6.87 -0.63 20.30
C VAL A 355 -8.09 -1.39 20.83
N ARG A 356 -9.22 -1.34 20.15
CA ARG A 356 -10.44 -2.07 20.54
C ARG A 356 -10.39 -3.58 20.23
N SER A 357 -9.35 -4.07 19.58
CA SER A 357 -9.24 -5.50 19.22
C SER A 357 -9.02 -6.39 20.44
N ILE A 358 -9.45 -7.65 20.33
CA ILE A 358 -9.21 -8.65 21.37
C ILE A 358 -7.72 -8.90 21.59
N THR A 359 -6.87 -8.75 20.56
CA THR A 359 -5.41 -8.83 20.63
C THR A 359 -4.84 -7.73 21.52
N TYR A 360 -5.15 -6.46 21.25
CA TYR A 360 -4.58 -5.36 22.02
C TYR A 360 -5.10 -5.34 23.45
N GLN A 361 -6.36 -5.65 23.68
CA GLN A 361 -6.93 -5.78 25.02
C GLN A 361 -6.27 -6.93 25.84
N ALA A 362 -5.87 -8.02 25.17
CA ALA A 362 -5.04 -9.04 25.79
C ALA A 362 -3.63 -8.53 26.12
N MET A 363 -3.03 -7.74 25.24
CA MET A 363 -1.72 -7.12 25.49
C MET A 363 -1.75 -6.15 26.67
N LEU A 364 -2.81 -5.35 26.83
CA LEU A 364 -2.96 -4.48 28.02
C LEU A 364 -2.99 -5.31 29.31
N ARG A 365 -3.80 -6.37 29.37
CA ARG A 365 -3.86 -7.26 30.55
C ARG A 365 -2.51 -7.93 30.84
N LEU A 366 -1.77 -8.35 29.80
CA LEU A 366 -0.44 -8.97 29.95
C LEU A 366 0.60 -7.93 30.37
N ARG A 367 0.54 -6.70 29.87
CA ARG A 367 1.37 -5.56 30.30
C ARG A 367 1.20 -5.31 31.80
N ASP A 368 -0.03 -5.15 32.25
CA ASP A 368 -0.37 -4.84 33.62
C ASP A 368 0.02 -5.97 34.58
N ALA A 369 0.01 -7.22 34.10
CA ALA A 369 0.49 -8.39 34.82
C ALA A 369 2.02 -8.60 34.73
N GLY A 370 2.77 -7.74 34.03
CA GLY A 370 4.23 -7.89 33.83
C GLY A 370 4.64 -9.11 32.98
N LYS A 371 3.74 -9.61 32.12
CA LYS A 371 3.92 -10.85 31.34
C LYS A 371 4.30 -10.64 29.87
N LEU A 372 4.40 -9.41 29.40
CA LEU A 372 4.95 -9.13 28.06
C LEU A 372 6.46 -9.24 28.07
N ASN A 373 7.03 -9.88 27.05
CA ASN A 373 8.46 -9.83 26.80
C ASN A 373 8.85 -8.51 26.09
N ASP A 374 10.14 -8.26 25.93
CA ASP A 374 10.63 -6.98 25.39
C ASP A 374 10.19 -6.74 23.95
N ASN A 375 10.08 -7.76 23.11
CA ASN A 375 9.59 -7.64 21.73
C ASN A 375 8.12 -7.18 21.66
N GLN A 376 7.32 -7.51 22.67
CA GLN A 376 5.89 -7.22 22.75
C GLN A 376 5.58 -5.86 23.39
N LYS A 377 6.57 -5.23 24.07
CA LYS A 377 6.39 -3.94 24.75
C LYS A 377 6.50 -2.73 23.82
N GLY A 378 6.96 -2.90 22.59
CA GLY A 378 7.34 -1.78 21.71
C GLY A 378 6.28 -0.68 21.57
N CYS A 379 5.00 -1.04 21.45
CA CYS A 379 3.91 -0.06 21.32
C CYS A 379 3.55 0.68 22.64
N PHE A 380 4.14 0.29 23.79
CA PHE A 380 3.92 0.90 25.10
C PHE A 380 5.11 1.73 25.60
N LEU A 381 6.23 1.73 24.87
CA LEU A 381 7.44 2.47 25.27
C LEU A 381 7.15 3.96 25.41
N LYS A 382 7.58 4.53 26.54
CA LYS A 382 7.54 5.96 26.84
C LYS A 382 8.66 6.33 27.81
N PRO A 383 9.68 7.09 27.37
CA PRO A 383 9.87 7.59 26.00
C PRO A 383 10.16 6.48 24.98
N ARG A 384 9.79 6.72 23.73
CA ARG A 384 10.25 5.90 22.59
C ARG A 384 11.69 6.30 22.22
N PRO A 385 12.47 5.41 21.59
CA PRO A 385 13.73 5.82 20.96
C PRO A 385 13.50 6.97 19.98
N GLU A 386 14.40 7.96 19.96
CA GLU A 386 14.37 9.02 18.95
C GLU A 386 14.75 8.46 17.58
N GLU A 387 15.73 7.54 17.56
CA GLU A 387 16.22 6.91 16.36
C GLU A 387 16.22 5.40 16.50
N GLU A 388 15.86 4.75 15.41
CA GLU A 388 15.86 3.30 15.31
C GLU A 388 16.55 2.89 14.01
N LEU A 389 17.40 1.86 14.08
CA LEU A 389 18.04 1.26 12.91
C LEU A 389 17.92 -0.26 12.99
N TYR A 390 17.46 -0.88 11.92
CA TYR A 390 17.26 -2.33 11.85
C TYR A 390 17.97 -2.94 10.65
N ASP A 391 18.59 -4.12 10.83
CA ASP A 391 19.19 -4.94 9.77
C ASP A 391 18.18 -6.00 9.32
N LEU A 392 17.42 -5.72 8.27
CA LEU A 392 16.32 -6.56 7.79
C LEU A 392 16.76 -7.95 7.30
N GLU A 393 18.04 -8.15 7.00
CA GLU A 393 18.60 -9.43 6.62
C GLU A 393 18.74 -10.37 7.84
N ASN A 394 19.14 -9.83 9.00
CA ASN A 394 19.39 -10.60 10.21
C ASN A 394 18.25 -10.49 11.24
N ASP A 395 17.41 -9.47 11.11
CA ASP A 395 16.28 -9.18 11.99
C ASP A 395 15.05 -8.74 11.16
N PRO A 396 14.40 -9.68 10.45
CA PRO A 396 13.27 -9.38 9.56
C PRO A 396 12.02 -8.89 10.30
N PHE A 397 11.97 -8.98 11.63
CA PHE A 397 10.90 -8.45 12.45
C PHE A 397 11.24 -7.13 13.15
N GLU A 398 12.45 -6.60 12.93
CA GLU A 398 12.90 -5.31 13.44
C GLU A 398 12.78 -5.21 14.98
N LEU A 399 13.30 -6.22 15.69
CA LEU A 399 13.20 -6.34 17.14
C LEU A 399 14.41 -5.76 17.87
N GLN A 400 15.56 -5.64 17.18
CA GLN A 400 16.82 -5.19 17.77
C GLN A 400 17.22 -3.83 17.20
N ASN A 401 16.97 -2.76 17.95
CA ASN A 401 17.43 -1.43 17.56
C ASN A 401 18.96 -1.35 17.61
N LEU A 402 19.58 -1.04 16.47
CA LEU A 402 21.03 -0.96 16.28
C LEU A 402 21.56 0.49 16.31
N ALA A 403 20.72 1.48 16.56
CA ALA A 403 21.11 2.90 16.50
C ALA A 403 22.26 3.26 17.44
N ASP A 404 22.30 2.64 18.62
CA ASP A 404 23.35 2.87 19.62
C ASP A 404 24.52 1.85 19.54
N VAL A 405 24.55 0.98 18.53
CA VAL A 405 25.58 -0.03 18.37
C VAL A 405 26.74 0.53 17.54
N PRO A 406 27.96 0.72 18.09
CA PRO A 406 29.05 1.47 17.45
C PRO A 406 29.44 0.99 16.05
N ARG A 407 29.41 -0.32 15.79
CA ARG A 407 29.74 -0.90 14.48
C ARG A 407 28.79 -0.49 13.36
N PHE A 408 27.57 -0.04 13.68
CA PHE A 408 26.56 0.44 12.73
C PHE A 408 26.51 1.97 12.59
N ALA A 409 27.32 2.72 13.33
CA ALA A 409 27.37 4.18 13.24
C ALA A 409 27.55 4.73 11.81
N PRO A 410 28.40 4.14 10.94
CA PRO A 410 28.52 4.60 9.56
C PRO A 410 27.24 4.41 8.73
N VAL A 411 26.49 3.31 8.97
CA VAL A 411 25.21 3.05 8.33
C VAL A 411 24.16 4.02 8.81
N LEU A 412 24.10 4.25 10.13
CA LEU A 412 23.17 5.21 10.73
C LEU A 412 23.37 6.61 10.15
N GLU A 413 24.62 7.08 10.05
CA GLU A 413 24.93 8.41 9.48
C GLU A 413 24.51 8.50 8.00
N GLN A 414 24.79 7.46 7.21
CA GLN A 414 24.36 7.41 5.82
C GLN A 414 22.84 7.50 5.68
N MET A 415 22.08 6.82 6.56
CA MET A 415 20.61 6.83 6.51
C MET A 415 20.05 8.17 7.01
N ARG A 416 20.66 8.80 8.02
CA ARG A 416 20.34 10.17 8.46
C ARG A 416 20.53 11.19 7.33
N GLU A 417 21.67 11.12 6.63
CA GLU A 417 21.93 11.99 5.50
C GLU A 417 20.90 11.80 4.39
N ALA A 418 20.56 10.54 4.06
CA ALA A 418 19.55 10.23 3.05
C ALA A 418 18.17 10.80 3.43
N LEU A 419 17.78 10.72 4.72
CA LEU A 419 16.54 11.32 5.21
C LEU A 419 16.60 12.86 5.06
N GLY A 420 17.66 13.50 5.53
CA GLY A 420 17.82 14.95 5.47
C GLY A 420 17.84 15.51 4.05
N VAL A 421 18.39 14.76 3.08
CA VAL A 421 18.30 15.11 1.65
C VAL A 421 16.84 15.08 1.18
N TRP A 422 16.12 13.98 1.48
CA TRP A 422 14.72 13.84 1.09
C TRP A 422 13.82 14.90 1.74
N GLU A 423 14.00 15.21 3.01
CA GLU A 423 13.24 16.26 3.71
C GLU A 423 13.43 17.63 3.02
N ARG A 424 14.66 17.97 2.64
CA ARG A 424 14.95 19.22 1.90
C ARG A 424 14.36 19.24 0.50
N GLU A 425 14.51 18.14 -0.26
CA GLU A 425 14.01 18.04 -1.64
C GLU A 425 12.48 18.05 -1.74
N THR A 426 11.79 17.56 -0.70
CA THR A 426 10.34 17.50 -0.66
C THR A 426 9.70 18.61 0.18
N GLU A 427 10.52 19.48 0.79
CA GLU A 427 10.08 20.57 1.67
C GLU A 427 9.30 20.04 2.90
N ASP A 428 9.68 18.86 3.40
CA ASP A 428 9.06 18.28 4.57
C ASP A 428 9.44 19.03 5.86
N THR A 429 8.50 19.15 6.77
CA THR A 429 8.70 19.89 8.02
C THR A 429 7.96 19.26 9.18
N VAL A 430 8.54 19.35 10.37
CA VAL A 430 7.84 18.97 11.60
C VAL A 430 6.78 20.04 11.94
N PRO A 431 5.52 19.66 12.20
CA PRO A 431 4.45 20.60 12.53
C PRO A 431 4.79 21.44 13.79
N LYS A 432 4.59 22.77 13.70
CA LYS A 432 4.80 23.68 14.85
C LYS A 432 3.86 23.40 16.04
N HIS A 433 2.71 22.83 15.77
CA HIS A 433 1.68 22.52 16.77
C HIS A 433 1.25 21.06 16.62
N ARG A 434 1.28 20.36 17.73
CA ARG A 434 0.78 19.00 17.82
C ARG A 434 -0.75 18.98 17.75
N ARG A 435 -1.29 17.88 17.27
CA ARG A 435 -2.73 17.66 17.19
C ARG A 435 -3.19 16.82 18.39
N ASP A 436 -4.34 17.17 18.97
CA ASP A 436 -4.93 16.37 20.04
C ASP A 436 -5.27 14.93 19.53
N ASP A 437 -5.17 13.95 20.42
CA ASP A 437 -5.67 12.61 20.16
C ASP A 437 -7.19 12.65 19.93
N GLY A 438 -7.65 11.86 18.97
CA GLY A 438 -9.06 11.71 18.66
C GLY A 438 -9.75 10.67 19.53
N PHE A 439 -8.96 9.76 20.12
CA PHE A 439 -9.43 8.61 20.90
C PHE A 439 -8.57 8.42 22.15
N ASP A 440 -9.09 7.67 23.10
CA ASP A 440 -8.33 7.22 24.25
C ASP A 440 -7.38 6.07 23.84
N ARG A 441 -6.12 6.15 24.29
CA ARG A 441 -5.05 5.24 23.87
C ARG A 441 -5.16 3.83 24.46
N GLU A 442 -5.97 3.63 25.49
CA GLU A 442 -6.14 2.31 26.13
C GLU A 442 -7.49 1.67 25.79
N THR A 443 -8.55 2.48 25.72
CA THR A 443 -9.89 1.97 25.42
C THR A 443 -10.28 2.04 23.95
N GLY A 444 -9.63 2.94 23.18
CA GLY A 444 -10.03 3.24 21.81
C GLY A 444 -11.36 3.99 21.70
N GLU A 445 -11.90 4.51 22.80
CA GLU A 445 -13.11 5.31 22.82
C GLU A 445 -12.83 6.72 22.28
N ARG A 446 -13.80 7.27 21.55
CA ARG A 446 -13.67 8.60 20.97
C ARG A 446 -13.67 9.69 22.04
N LEU A 447 -12.63 10.53 22.04
CA LEU A 447 -12.54 11.68 22.95
C LEU A 447 -13.47 12.80 22.47
N LYS A 448 -14.09 13.48 23.44
CA LYS A 448 -14.89 14.68 23.15
C LYS A 448 -13.94 15.81 22.73
N PRO A 449 -14.25 16.57 21.66
CA PRO A 449 -13.43 17.72 21.27
C PRO A 449 -13.30 18.71 22.46
N LYS A 450 -12.06 19.12 22.79
CA LYS A 450 -11.87 20.19 23.77
C LYS A 450 -12.60 21.42 23.29
N ARG A 451 -13.60 21.94 24.05
CA ARG A 451 -14.25 23.19 23.75
C ARG A 451 -13.19 24.28 23.69
N LYS A 452 -13.00 24.88 22.49
CA LYS A 452 -12.17 26.10 22.39
C LYS A 452 -12.73 27.10 23.39
N ALA A 453 -11.93 27.52 24.38
CA ALA A 453 -12.30 28.56 25.32
C ALA A 453 -12.79 29.77 24.51
N GLY A 454 -14.06 30.10 24.64
CA GLY A 454 -14.69 31.13 23.84
C GLY A 454 -13.90 32.42 23.97
N LYS A 455 -13.53 33.06 22.85
CA LYS A 455 -13.11 34.45 22.83
C LYS A 455 -14.25 35.25 23.50
N LYS A 456 -14.05 35.69 24.76
CA LYS A 456 -14.91 36.64 25.40
C LYS A 456 -15.07 37.84 24.43
N LYS A 457 -16.25 38.02 23.84
CA LYS A 457 -16.58 39.24 23.14
C LYS A 457 -16.36 40.36 24.16
N LYS A 458 -15.32 41.19 23.97
CA LYS A 458 -15.24 42.49 24.66
C LYS A 458 -16.48 43.24 24.25
N ALA A 459 -17.40 43.43 25.20
CA ALA A 459 -18.48 44.39 25.05
C ALA A 459 -17.84 45.78 24.91
N ALA A 460 -17.98 46.38 23.75
CA ALA A 460 -17.69 47.79 23.59
C ALA A 460 -18.75 48.57 24.39
N LYS A 461 -18.27 49.36 25.35
CA LYS A 461 -19.04 50.48 25.91
C LYS A 461 -18.85 51.69 25.03
#